data_44393f16e7c784316e17cecf1a133dd2
#
_entry.id   44393f16e7c784316e17cecf1a133dd2
#
_cell.length_a   1.000
_cell.length_b   1.000
_cell.length_c   1.000
_cell.angle_alpha   90.00
_cell.angle_beta   90.00
_cell.angle_gamma   90.00
#
_symmetry.space_group_name_H-M   'P 1'
#
loop_
_entity.id
_entity.type
_entity.pdbx_description
1 polymer ?
#
loop_
_entity_poly.entity_id
_entity_poly.type
_entity_poly.pdbx_seq_one_letter_code
_entity_poly.pdbx_strand_id
1 'polypeptide(L)'
;MKRKLAVLLTAATVFSAILPTTCMAAEKKADIPEGTTISFWHAMGGVNGEALDYLVNKFNEENEYGIKVDSQYQGEYDDEINKLKSAQLGNMGADLVQIYDIGTRFMIDSGWVIPMQDMIDSEGYDVSDLEPNITAYYTVDDKLYSMPFNSSTPILYYNKDMFDKAGVTEVPTSLEGIAEVADDLVNKGGAGEALSMGIYGWFFEEFMCKQGLPYVDNGNGREAAATKVAFDENGGALNILNEWKKLYDAGYAPNVGRGGDSGLADFSSGKAAMTLGSTASLKQILQDVNGSFEVGTAYFPSITD
;
A
#
# COMPACT_ATOMS: atom_id res chain seq x y z
N MET A 1 15.22 53.47 82.71
CA MET A 1 16.02 53.84 81.59
C MET A 1 16.18 52.65 80.67
N LYS A 2 15.48 52.53 79.58
CA LYS A 2 15.70 51.81 78.36
C LYS A 2 14.40 51.79 77.59
N ARG A 3 14.27 52.70 76.65
CA ARG A 3 13.14 52.78 75.71
C ARG A 3 13.20 51.60 74.70
N LYS A 4 12.15 50.86 74.64
CA LYS A 4 11.95 49.86 73.56
C LYS A 4 11.21 50.50 72.42
N LEU A 5 11.83 50.60 71.29
CA LEU A 5 11.24 51.05 70.03
C LEU A 5 10.54 49.88 69.40
N ALA A 6 9.22 49.97 69.19
CA ALA A 6 8.48 49.00 68.45
C ALA A 6 8.45 49.42 66.95
N VAL A 7 8.99 48.56 66.10
CA VAL A 7 8.90 48.72 64.65
C VAL A 7 7.73 47.90 64.14
N LEU A 8 6.68 48.58 63.61
CA LEU A 8 5.62 47.96 62.85
C LEU A 8 6.12 47.63 61.45
N LEU A 9 6.20 46.34 61.11
CA LEU A 9 6.37 45.89 59.74
C LEU A 9 4.99 45.75 59.11
N THR A 10 4.62 46.63 58.21
CA THR A 10 3.50 46.46 57.27
C THR A 10 3.95 45.58 56.10
N ALA A 11 3.47 44.36 56.09
CA ALA A 11 3.63 43.47 54.94
C ALA A 11 2.67 43.88 53.82
N ALA A 12 3.19 44.48 52.75
CA ALA A 12 2.49 44.68 51.52
C ALA A 12 2.65 43.40 50.68
N THR A 13 1.57 42.59 50.62
CA THR A 13 1.47 41.45 49.70
C THR A 13 1.21 42.00 48.30
N VAL A 14 2.29 42.01 47.51
CA VAL A 14 2.20 42.19 46.04
C VAL A 14 1.68 40.87 45.43
N PHE A 15 0.43 40.85 45.03
CA PHE A 15 -0.13 39.77 44.22
C PHE A 15 0.37 39.95 42.80
N SER A 16 1.49 39.31 42.47
CA SER A 16 1.95 39.19 41.07
C SER A 16 1.00 38.18 40.37
N ALA A 17 0.06 38.68 39.59
CA ALA A 17 -0.67 37.85 38.64
C ALA A 17 0.29 37.33 37.62
N ILE A 18 0.70 36.06 37.74
CA ILE A 18 1.39 35.31 36.70
C ILE A 18 0.33 35.00 35.66
N LEU A 19 0.20 35.83 34.65
CA LEU A 19 -0.46 35.45 33.40
C LEU A 19 0.38 34.33 32.79
N PRO A 20 -0.19 33.18 32.42
CA PRO A 20 0.51 32.22 31.63
C PRO A 20 0.80 32.89 30.28
N THR A 21 2.03 33.29 30.06
CA THR A 21 2.53 33.59 28.71
C THR A 21 2.53 32.24 28.02
N THR A 22 1.47 31.93 27.27
CA THR A 22 1.54 30.92 26.23
C THR A 22 2.61 31.43 25.28
N CYS A 23 3.84 30.94 25.42
CA CYS A 23 4.81 30.94 24.34
C CYS A 23 4.16 30.12 23.22
N MET A 24 3.42 30.77 22.33
CA MET A 24 3.28 30.27 20.98
C MET A 24 4.69 30.27 20.43
N ALA A 25 5.32 29.09 20.41
CA ALA A 25 6.47 28.88 19.56
C ALA A 25 6.00 29.31 18.18
N ALA A 26 6.55 30.43 17.68
CA ALA A 26 6.37 30.78 16.28
C ALA A 26 6.93 29.57 15.52
N GLU A 27 6.09 28.85 14.81
CA GLU A 27 6.53 27.85 13.85
C GLU A 27 7.62 28.50 13.02
N LYS A 28 8.83 27.97 13.14
CA LYS A 28 9.96 28.45 12.37
C LYS A 28 9.68 27.99 10.95
N LYS A 29 9.06 28.86 10.16
CA LYS A 29 8.80 28.60 8.75
C LYS A 29 10.15 28.21 8.13
N ALA A 30 10.25 27.03 7.56
CA ALA A 30 11.46 26.59 6.88
C ALA A 30 11.84 27.66 5.83
N ASP A 31 13.12 27.96 5.71
CA ASP A 31 13.64 28.92 4.72
C ASP A 31 13.67 28.19 3.36
N ILE A 32 12.50 28.11 2.71
CA ILE A 32 12.32 27.45 1.43
C ILE A 32 12.60 28.46 0.34
N PRO A 33 13.57 28.19 -0.55
CA PRO A 33 13.86 29.08 -1.66
C PRO A 33 12.63 29.28 -2.56
N GLU A 34 12.41 30.53 -3.00
CA GLU A 34 11.33 30.83 -3.95
C GLU A 34 11.49 30.03 -5.24
N GLY A 35 10.41 29.39 -5.70
CA GLY A 35 10.39 28.58 -6.92
C GLY A 35 10.93 27.17 -6.74
N THR A 36 11.05 26.69 -5.49
CA THR A 36 11.42 25.29 -5.22
C THR A 36 10.48 24.35 -5.95
N THR A 37 11.04 23.43 -6.74
CA THR A 37 10.30 22.37 -7.42
C THR A 37 10.80 21.03 -6.92
N ILE A 38 9.87 20.13 -6.59
CA ILE A 38 10.11 18.76 -6.13
C ILE A 38 9.67 17.82 -7.26
N SER A 39 10.58 17.00 -7.76
CA SER A 39 10.27 15.93 -8.69
C SER A 39 9.68 14.74 -7.92
N PHE A 40 8.48 14.31 -8.32
CA PHE A 40 7.79 13.17 -7.72
C PHE A 40 7.56 12.07 -8.74
N TRP A 41 8.25 10.95 -8.57
CA TRP A 41 8.05 9.75 -9.39
C TRP A 41 7.02 8.83 -8.76
N HIS A 42 6.12 8.29 -9.59
CA HIS A 42 5.04 7.41 -9.12
C HIS A 42 4.61 6.39 -10.18
N ALA A 43 3.95 5.32 -9.70
CA ALA A 43 3.41 4.25 -10.53
C ALA A 43 1.86 4.29 -10.65
N MET A 44 1.23 5.43 -10.34
CA MET A 44 -0.22 5.57 -10.41
C MET A 44 -0.68 5.87 -11.84
N GLY A 45 -1.31 4.89 -12.50
CA GLY A 45 -1.94 5.04 -13.80
C GLY A 45 -3.47 5.05 -13.73
N GLY A 46 -4.14 5.24 -14.87
CA GLY A 46 -5.60 5.21 -14.99
C GLY A 46 -6.32 6.13 -13.99
N VAL A 47 -7.41 5.68 -13.40
CA VAL A 47 -8.21 6.47 -12.44
C VAL A 47 -7.44 6.85 -11.17
N ASN A 48 -6.45 6.07 -10.77
CA ASN A 48 -5.59 6.40 -9.63
C ASN A 48 -4.62 7.53 -9.99
N GLY A 49 -4.12 7.57 -11.22
CA GLY A 49 -3.32 8.67 -11.75
C GLY A 49 -4.10 9.98 -11.81
N GLU A 50 -5.34 9.94 -12.30
CA GLU A 50 -6.23 11.12 -12.32
C GLU A 50 -6.47 11.67 -10.90
N ALA A 51 -6.65 10.79 -9.91
CA ALA A 51 -6.80 11.21 -8.52
C ALA A 51 -5.52 11.84 -7.96
N LEU A 52 -4.36 11.27 -8.29
CA LEU A 52 -3.06 11.83 -7.90
C LEU A 52 -2.82 13.20 -8.54
N ASP A 53 -3.07 13.33 -9.83
CA ASP A 53 -2.95 14.60 -10.54
C ASP A 53 -3.82 15.70 -9.91
N TYR A 54 -5.04 15.34 -9.51
CA TYR A 54 -5.91 16.27 -8.79
C TYR A 54 -5.28 16.72 -7.45
N LEU A 55 -4.73 15.80 -6.67
CA LEU A 55 -4.09 16.12 -5.38
C LEU A 55 -2.83 16.97 -5.56
N VAL A 56 -1.99 16.66 -6.55
CA VAL A 56 -0.78 17.42 -6.86
C VAL A 56 -1.14 18.82 -7.33
N ASN A 57 -2.12 18.96 -8.22
CA ASN A 57 -2.58 20.27 -8.69
C ASN A 57 -3.12 21.11 -7.53
N LYS A 58 -3.94 20.51 -6.67
CA LYS A 58 -4.47 21.17 -5.47
C LYS A 58 -3.34 21.65 -4.55
N PHE A 59 -2.36 20.79 -4.26
CA PHE A 59 -1.19 21.18 -3.46
C PHE A 59 -0.44 22.35 -4.12
N ASN A 60 -0.18 22.27 -5.43
CA ASN A 60 0.54 23.30 -6.17
C ASN A 60 -0.17 24.65 -6.17
N GLU A 61 -1.50 24.67 -6.06
CA GLU A 61 -2.31 25.88 -6.01
C GLU A 61 -2.45 26.46 -4.61
N GLU A 62 -2.55 25.60 -3.58
CA GLU A 62 -2.98 25.97 -2.22
C GLU A 62 -1.83 26.08 -1.22
N ASN A 63 -0.62 25.48 -1.47
CA ASN A 63 0.44 25.50 -0.47
C ASN A 63 1.01 26.90 -0.23
N GLU A 64 1.24 27.22 1.05
CA GLU A 64 1.71 28.53 1.50
C GLU A 64 3.21 28.77 1.25
N TYR A 65 3.94 27.72 0.88
CA TYR A 65 5.40 27.73 0.75
C TYR A 65 5.86 28.09 -0.66
N GLY A 66 4.97 28.14 -1.64
CA GLY A 66 5.31 28.38 -3.04
C GLY A 66 6.05 27.22 -3.70
N ILE A 67 6.00 26.02 -3.10
CA ILE A 67 6.58 24.81 -3.65
C ILE A 67 5.75 24.35 -4.85
N LYS A 68 6.43 23.81 -5.86
CA LYS A 68 5.81 23.07 -6.96
C LYS A 68 6.21 21.62 -6.92
N VAL A 69 5.24 20.73 -7.06
CA VAL A 69 5.47 19.30 -7.27
C VAL A 69 5.32 19.00 -8.76
N ASP A 70 6.37 18.46 -9.37
CA ASP A 70 6.40 17.94 -10.74
C ASP A 70 6.18 16.42 -10.67
N SER A 71 4.93 16.01 -10.89
CA SER A 71 4.48 14.62 -10.80
C SER A 71 4.77 13.89 -12.11
N GLN A 72 5.47 12.76 -12.04
CA GLN A 72 5.94 12.03 -13.21
C GLN A 72 5.60 10.54 -13.11
N TYR A 73 4.65 10.08 -13.92
CA TYR A 73 4.31 8.67 -14.04
C TYR A 73 5.47 7.87 -14.64
N GLN A 74 5.92 6.82 -13.98
CA GLN A 74 7.07 6.02 -14.38
C GLN A 74 6.74 4.64 -14.95
N GLY A 75 5.48 4.29 -15.08
CA GLY A 75 5.03 2.94 -15.43
C GLY A 75 4.61 2.17 -14.19
N GLU A 76 4.62 0.85 -14.29
CA GLU A 76 4.35 -0.03 -13.14
C GLU A 76 5.49 0.06 -12.09
N TYR A 77 5.25 -0.43 -10.87
CA TYR A 77 6.22 -0.37 -9.77
C TYR A 77 7.59 -0.96 -10.12
N ASP A 78 7.63 -2.07 -10.86
CA ASP A 78 8.88 -2.68 -11.30
C ASP A 78 9.63 -1.80 -12.31
N ASP A 79 8.91 -1.12 -13.20
CA ASP A 79 9.48 -0.17 -14.17
C ASP A 79 10.07 1.03 -13.45
N GLU A 80 9.34 1.58 -12.47
CA GLU A 80 9.77 2.70 -11.66
C GLU A 80 11.06 2.40 -10.90
N ILE A 81 11.14 1.27 -10.19
CA ILE A 81 12.36 0.84 -9.49
C ILE A 81 13.53 0.66 -10.47
N ASN A 82 13.32 0.06 -11.64
CA ASN A 82 14.36 -0.12 -12.62
C ASN A 82 14.86 1.19 -13.23
N LYS A 83 13.95 2.15 -13.46
CA LYS A 83 14.33 3.51 -13.86
C LYS A 83 15.08 4.24 -12.75
N LEU A 84 14.65 4.10 -11.49
CA LEU A 84 15.33 4.69 -10.34
C LEU A 84 16.76 4.15 -10.21
N LYS A 85 16.97 2.83 -10.33
CA LYS A 85 18.31 2.21 -10.34
C LYS A 85 19.19 2.84 -11.42
N SER A 86 18.64 3.03 -12.61
CA SER A 86 19.39 3.61 -13.74
C SER A 86 19.70 5.10 -13.52
N ALA A 87 18.76 5.86 -12.99
CA ALA A 87 18.92 7.28 -12.71
C ALA A 87 19.93 7.56 -11.59
N GLN A 88 19.95 6.71 -10.56
CA GLN A 88 20.92 6.82 -9.45
C GLN A 88 22.37 6.69 -9.90
N LEU A 89 22.67 5.93 -10.96
CA LEU A 89 24.01 5.87 -11.54
C LEU A 89 24.50 7.23 -12.07
N GLY A 90 23.57 8.13 -12.42
CA GLY A 90 23.85 9.48 -12.91
C GLY A 90 23.54 10.60 -11.91
N ASN A 91 23.19 10.29 -10.66
CA ASN A 91 22.67 11.26 -9.67
C ASN A 91 21.48 12.06 -10.22
N MET A 92 20.58 11.42 -10.93
CA MET A 92 19.39 12.01 -11.57
C MET A 92 18.08 11.40 -11.02
N GLY A 93 18.10 10.87 -9.80
CA GLY A 93 16.89 10.35 -9.15
C GLY A 93 15.88 11.46 -8.83
N ALA A 94 14.65 11.06 -8.51
CA ALA A 94 13.63 11.99 -8.04
C ALA A 94 13.89 12.45 -6.60
N ASP A 95 13.35 13.62 -6.23
CA ASP A 95 13.38 14.10 -4.84
C ASP A 95 12.41 13.31 -3.96
N LEU A 96 11.28 12.89 -4.52
CA LEU A 96 10.27 12.06 -3.89
C LEU A 96 9.93 10.90 -4.81
N VAL A 97 9.81 9.69 -4.27
CA VAL A 97 9.49 8.50 -5.05
C VAL A 97 8.46 7.65 -4.30
N GLN A 98 7.45 7.18 -5.02
CA GLN A 98 6.51 6.19 -4.51
C GLN A 98 7.14 4.81 -4.68
N ILE A 99 7.21 4.04 -3.61
CA ILE A 99 7.76 2.68 -3.64
C ILE A 99 6.71 1.72 -3.09
N TYR A 100 6.43 0.63 -3.84
CA TYR A 100 5.57 -0.43 -3.35
C TYR A 100 6.19 -1.16 -2.15
N ASP A 101 5.35 -1.82 -1.35
CA ASP A 101 5.72 -2.43 -0.08
C ASP A 101 6.89 -3.42 -0.20
N ILE A 102 6.88 -4.31 -1.18
CA ILE A 102 7.95 -5.30 -1.42
C ILE A 102 9.29 -4.66 -1.83
N GLY A 103 9.30 -3.41 -2.24
CA GLY A 103 10.51 -2.64 -2.52
C GLY A 103 11.20 -2.06 -1.29
N THR A 104 10.55 -2.08 -0.12
CA THR A 104 11.03 -1.41 1.10
C THR A 104 12.44 -1.83 1.50
N ARG A 105 12.72 -3.13 1.58
CA ARG A 105 14.05 -3.63 1.97
C ARG A 105 15.15 -3.21 0.99
N PHE A 106 14.86 -3.27 -0.31
CA PHE A 106 15.80 -2.82 -1.34
C PHE A 106 16.15 -1.33 -1.16
N MET A 107 15.16 -0.48 -0.89
CA MET A 107 15.40 0.96 -0.69
C MET A 107 16.23 1.24 0.56
N ILE A 108 16.01 0.51 1.65
CA ILE A 108 16.82 0.62 2.87
C ILE A 108 18.27 0.22 2.58
N ASP A 109 18.48 -0.93 1.99
CA ASP A 109 19.82 -1.48 1.71
C ASP A 109 20.60 -0.65 0.68
N SER A 110 19.90 0.01 -0.24
CA SER A 110 20.51 0.90 -1.23
C SER A 110 21.15 2.15 -0.64
N GLY A 111 20.66 2.61 0.52
CA GLY A 111 21.07 3.87 1.13
C GLY A 111 20.67 5.12 0.32
N TRP A 112 19.73 5.00 -0.61
CA TRP A 112 19.29 6.12 -1.46
C TRP A 112 18.20 6.97 -0.83
N VAL A 113 17.60 6.49 0.24
CA VAL A 113 16.49 7.18 0.92
C VAL A 113 16.92 7.70 2.28
N ILE A 114 16.37 8.86 2.65
CA ILE A 114 16.41 9.38 4.01
C ILE A 114 15.21 8.79 4.74
N PRO A 115 15.39 8.17 5.93
CA PRO A 115 14.26 7.72 6.73
C PRO A 115 13.31 8.88 7.01
N MET A 116 12.03 8.68 6.79
CA MET A 116 11.01 9.69 7.12
C MET A 116 11.01 10.03 8.61
N GLN A 117 11.41 9.08 9.48
CA GLN A 117 11.55 9.32 10.91
C GLN A 117 12.48 10.49 11.21
N ASP A 118 13.60 10.60 10.49
CA ASP A 118 14.56 11.70 10.73
C ASP A 118 13.93 13.08 10.41
N MET A 119 13.04 13.15 9.42
CA MET A 119 12.29 14.37 9.08
C MET A 119 11.16 14.64 10.09
N ILE A 120 10.42 13.60 10.47
CA ILE A 120 9.37 13.68 11.48
C ILE A 120 9.94 14.24 12.80
N ASP A 121 11.07 13.71 13.25
CA ASP A 121 11.71 14.13 14.49
C ASP A 121 12.24 15.56 14.40
N SER A 122 12.80 15.96 13.24
CA SER A 122 13.36 17.32 13.07
C SER A 122 12.28 18.41 13.04
N GLU A 123 11.12 18.10 12.48
CA GLU A 123 10.02 19.06 12.33
C GLU A 123 8.96 18.95 13.44
N GLY A 124 9.04 17.89 14.27
CA GLY A 124 8.01 17.57 15.27
C GLY A 124 6.66 17.25 14.62
N TYR A 125 6.69 16.62 13.44
CA TYR A 125 5.47 16.31 12.68
C TYR A 125 4.64 15.24 13.40
N ASP A 126 3.33 15.50 13.57
CA ASP A 126 2.41 14.57 14.21
C ASP A 126 1.97 13.48 13.20
N VAL A 127 2.28 12.24 13.53
CA VAL A 127 1.91 11.05 12.74
C VAL A 127 0.93 10.14 13.49
N SER A 128 0.32 10.64 14.56
CA SER A 128 -0.59 9.86 15.41
C SER A 128 -1.89 9.43 14.73
N ASP A 129 -2.22 10.04 13.61
CA ASP A 129 -3.37 9.71 12.76
C ASP A 129 -3.09 8.59 11.74
N LEU A 130 -1.82 8.17 11.60
CA LEU A 130 -1.47 7.06 10.71
C LEU A 130 -1.85 5.71 11.33
N GLU A 131 -2.38 4.82 10.49
CA GLU A 131 -2.80 3.48 10.91
C GLU A 131 -1.59 2.66 11.41
N PRO A 132 -1.58 2.21 12.69
CA PRO A 132 -0.42 1.54 13.28
C PRO A 132 0.01 0.26 12.55
N ASN A 133 -0.94 -0.52 12.01
CA ASN A 133 -0.62 -1.74 11.27
C ASN A 133 0.14 -1.45 9.98
N ILE A 134 -0.15 -0.32 9.34
CA ILE A 134 0.53 0.11 8.12
C ILE A 134 1.92 0.66 8.46
N THR A 135 2.01 1.56 9.43
CA THR A 135 3.30 2.13 9.84
C THR A 135 4.26 1.08 10.37
N ALA A 136 3.76 0.03 11.06
CA ALA A 136 4.57 -1.09 11.53
C ALA A 136 5.30 -1.81 10.39
N TYR A 137 4.68 -1.94 9.22
CA TYR A 137 5.33 -2.55 8.05
C TYR A 137 6.54 -1.72 7.59
N TYR A 138 6.41 -0.40 7.51
CA TYR A 138 7.45 0.51 7.02
C TYR A 138 8.45 0.95 8.09
N THR A 139 8.30 0.48 9.34
CA THR A 139 9.23 0.70 10.44
C THR A 139 10.22 -0.46 10.53
N VAL A 140 11.51 -0.17 10.37
CA VAL A 140 12.62 -1.11 10.50
C VAL A 140 13.66 -0.50 11.44
N ASP A 141 14.16 -1.28 12.39
CA ASP A 141 15.12 -0.81 13.42
C ASP A 141 14.64 0.47 14.13
N ASP A 142 13.36 0.48 14.54
CA ASP A 142 12.67 1.60 15.21
C ASP A 142 12.62 2.91 14.39
N LYS A 143 12.84 2.86 13.07
CA LYS A 143 12.73 4.01 12.18
C LYS A 143 11.65 3.79 11.12
N LEU A 144 10.74 4.75 10.98
CA LEU A 144 9.81 4.81 9.87
C LEU A 144 10.56 5.28 8.61
N TYR A 145 10.76 4.38 7.65
CA TYR A 145 11.53 4.68 6.43
C TYR A 145 10.73 5.40 5.36
N SER A 146 9.42 5.16 5.29
CA SER A 146 8.53 5.82 4.31
C SER A 146 7.20 6.19 4.94
N MET A 147 6.61 7.29 4.49
CA MET A 147 5.23 7.63 4.84
C MET A 147 4.28 6.74 4.05
N PRO A 148 3.26 6.14 4.69
CA PRO A 148 2.17 5.49 3.97
C PRO A 148 1.48 6.50 3.05
N PHE A 149 1.41 6.21 1.76
CA PHE A 149 0.78 7.09 0.78
C PHE A 149 -0.55 6.54 0.29
N ASN A 150 -0.53 5.32 -0.24
CA ASN A 150 -1.71 4.57 -0.62
C ASN A 150 -1.48 3.12 -0.20
N SER A 151 -2.46 2.55 0.46
CA SER A 151 -2.40 1.16 0.90
C SER A 151 -3.65 0.45 0.44
N SER A 152 -3.47 -0.71 -0.17
CA SER A 152 -4.57 -1.55 -0.62
C SER A 152 -4.55 -2.89 0.09
N THR A 153 -5.67 -3.59 0.00
CA THR A 153 -5.81 -4.95 0.51
C THR A 153 -6.13 -5.85 -0.68
N PRO A 154 -5.49 -7.03 -0.81
CA PRO A 154 -5.87 -7.99 -1.83
C PRO A 154 -7.25 -8.55 -1.53
N ILE A 155 -8.09 -8.63 -2.54
CA ILE A 155 -9.45 -9.18 -2.44
C ILE A 155 -9.78 -10.04 -3.67
N LEU A 156 -10.82 -10.83 -3.51
CA LEU A 156 -11.47 -11.54 -4.62
C LEU A 156 -12.63 -10.69 -5.15
N TYR A 157 -12.65 -10.47 -6.45
CA TYR A 157 -13.81 -9.97 -7.20
C TYR A 157 -14.53 -11.11 -7.87
N TYR A 158 -15.85 -11.09 -7.87
CA TYR A 158 -16.67 -12.12 -8.53
C TYR A 158 -17.90 -11.56 -9.23
N ASN A 159 -18.35 -12.24 -10.27
CA ASN A 159 -19.54 -11.92 -11.04
C ASN A 159 -20.76 -12.59 -10.41
N LYS A 160 -21.60 -11.82 -9.70
CA LYS A 160 -22.76 -12.34 -8.98
C LYS A 160 -23.75 -13.01 -9.93
N ASP A 161 -23.95 -12.47 -11.12
CA ASP A 161 -24.90 -13.02 -12.09
C ASP A 161 -24.49 -14.43 -12.56
N MET A 162 -23.18 -14.68 -12.70
CA MET A 162 -22.66 -16.01 -13.04
C MET A 162 -22.81 -16.98 -11.87
N PHE A 163 -22.56 -16.52 -10.63
CA PHE A 163 -22.77 -17.31 -9.43
C PHE A 163 -24.24 -17.71 -9.27
N ASP A 164 -25.16 -16.77 -9.43
CA ASP A 164 -26.60 -17.03 -9.36
C ASP A 164 -27.05 -18.02 -10.42
N LYS A 165 -26.60 -17.85 -11.67
CA LYS A 165 -26.91 -18.81 -12.77
C LYS A 165 -26.35 -20.21 -12.52
N ALA A 166 -25.16 -20.28 -11.93
CA ALA A 166 -24.52 -21.56 -11.58
C ALA A 166 -25.17 -22.22 -10.36
N GLY A 167 -25.96 -21.48 -9.58
CA GLY A 167 -26.51 -21.93 -8.30
C GLY A 167 -25.48 -22.02 -7.20
N VAL A 168 -24.37 -21.28 -7.33
CA VAL A 168 -23.32 -21.16 -6.31
C VAL A 168 -23.72 -20.05 -5.34
N THR A 169 -24.16 -20.42 -4.15
CA THR A 169 -24.70 -19.50 -3.15
C THR A 169 -23.65 -18.94 -2.18
N GLU A 170 -22.50 -19.59 -2.08
CA GLU A 170 -21.40 -19.19 -1.21
C GLU A 170 -20.16 -18.90 -2.04
N VAL A 171 -19.51 -17.78 -1.76
CA VAL A 171 -18.24 -17.42 -2.43
C VAL A 171 -17.13 -18.28 -1.84
N PRO A 172 -16.35 -18.98 -2.67
CA PRO A 172 -15.27 -19.83 -2.17
C PRO A 172 -14.21 -19.02 -1.41
N THR A 173 -13.66 -19.61 -0.35
CA THR A 173 -12.69 -18.98 0.55
C THR A 173 -11.26 -19.47 0.34
N SER A 174 -11.08 -20.40 -0.61
CA SER A 174 -9.79 -21.02 -0.94
C SER A 174 -9.66 -21.31 -2.44
N LEU A 175 -8.42 -21.54 -2.91
CA LEU A 175 -8.18 -22.03 -4.28
C LEU A 175 -8.80 -23.43 -4.49
N GLU A 176 -8.76 -24.27 -3.45
CA GLU A 176 -9.44 -25.57 -3.45
C GLU A 176 -10.95 -25.39 -3.63
N GLY A 177 -11.59 -24.51 -2.86
CA GLY A 177 -13.02 -24.21 -2.97
C GLY A 177 -13.37 -23.56 -4.33
N ILE A 178 -12.49 -22.75 -4.93
CA ILE A 178 -12.65 -22.25 -6.29
C ILE A 178 -12.69 -23.42 -7.30
N ALA A 179 -11.81 -24.42 -7.13
CA ALA A 179 -11.79 -25.58 -8.02
C ALA A 179 -13.07 -26.43 -7.90
N GLU A 180 -13.68 -26.49 -6.73
CA GLU A 180 -14.93 -27.23 -6.51
C GLU A 180 -16.13 -26.63 -7.24
N VAL A 181 -16.20 -25.29 -7.36
CA VAL A 181 -17.30 -24.58 -8.01
C VAL A 181 -17.01 -24.22 -9.47
N ALA A 182 -15.78 -24.43 -9.94
CA ALA A 182 -15.33 -24.00 -11.26
C ALA A 182 -16.14 -24.58 -12.42
N ASP A 183 -16.45 -25.89 -12.36
CA ASP A 183 -17.24 -26.55 -13.38
C ASP A 183 -18.66 -25.96 -13.51
N ASP A 184 -19.29 -25.70 -12.37
CA ASP A 184 -20.61 -25.08 -12.32
C ASP A 184 -20.60 -23.65 -12.85
N LEU A 185 -19.61 -22.85 -12.49
CA LEU A 185 -19.44 -21.48 -12.98
C LEU A 185 -19.23 -21.43 -14.51
N VAL A 186 -18.46 -22.35 -15.06
CA VAL A 186 -18.20 -22.42 -16.48
C VAL A 186 -19.41 -22.99 -17.24
N ASN A 187 -19.92 -24.17 -16.84
CA ASN A 187 -20.92 -24.88 -17.61
C ASN A 187 -22.35 -24.41 -17.38
N LYS A 188 -22.66 -23.87 -16.18
CA LYS A 188 -24.00 -23.36 -15.83
C LYS A 188 -24.01 -21.83 -15.73
N GLY A 189 -22.98 -21.22 -15.13
CA GLY A 189 -22.85 -19.78 -14.98
C GLY A 189 -22.60 -19.05 -16.30
N GLY A 190 -21.97 -19.74 -17.26
CA GLY A 190 -21.63 -19.20 -18.57
C GLY A 190 -20.30 -18.47 -18.63
N ALA A 191 -19.43 -18.66 -17.62
CA ALA A 191 -18.08 -18.17 -17.65
C ALA A 191 -17.22 -18.90 -18.68
N GLY A 192 -16.31 -18.20 -19.32
CA GLY A 192 -15.27 -18.82 -20.15
C GLY A 192 -14.16 -19.45 -19.30
N GLU A 193 -13.97 -18.92 -18.09
CA GLU A 193 -13.01 -19.40 -17.09
C GLU A 193 -13.50 -19.06 -15.67
N ALA A 194 -13.13 -19.87 -14.68
CA ALA A 194 -13.59 -19.65 -13.31
C ALA A 194 -12.79 -18.55 -12.62
N LEU A 195 -11.48 -18.53 -12.82
CA LEU A 195 -10.55 -17.56 -12.19
C LEU A 195 -9.60 -16.99 -13.24
N SER A 196 -9.48 -15.68 -13.31
CA SER A 196 -8.42 -14.98 -14.04
C SER A 196 -7.47 -14.31 -13.05
N MET A 197 -6.22 -14.72 -13.06
CA MET A 197 -5.21 -14.22 -12.13
C MET A 197 -3.86 -14.08 -12.84
N GLY A 198 -3.29 -12.87 -12.78
CA GLY A 198 -1.96 -12.61 -13.34
C GLY A 198 -0.84 -13.31 -12.57
N ILE A 199 0.26 -13.61 -13.26
CA ILE A 199 1.49 -14.09 -12.62
C ILE A 199 2.19 -12.88 -12.01
N TYR A 200 2.02 -12.69 -10.70
CA TYR A 200 2.53 -11.52 -9.99
C TYR A 200 3.04 -11.89 -8.60
N GLY A 201 4.23 -11.40 -8.25
CA GLY A 201 4.90 -11.73 -6.99
C GLY A 201 4.06 -11.39 -5.76
N TRP A 202 3.34 -10.27 -5.78
CA TRP A 202 2.45 -9.87 -4.70
C TRP A 202 1.39 -10.93 -4.36
N PHE A 203 0.71 -11.52 -5.34
CA PHE A 203 -0.25 -12.61 -5.08
C PHE A 203 0.43 -13.82 -4.45
N PHE A 204 1.65 -14.15 -4.88
CA PHE A 204 2.39 -15.25 -4.29
C PHE A 204 2.74 -14.98 -2.82
N GLU A 205 3.17 -13.77 -2.48
CA GLU A 205 3.45 -13.33 -1.12
C GLU A 205 2.20 -13.34 -0.25
N GLU A 206 1.06 -12.87 -0.78
CA GLU A 206 -0.23 -12.89 -0.09
C GLU A 206 -0.69 -14.33 0.22
N PHE A 207 -0.52 -15.25 -0.72
CA PHE A 207 -0.79 -16.65 -0.46
C PHE A 207 0.16 -17.27 0.57
N MET A 208 1.42 -16.86 0.61
CA MET A 208 2.35 -17.27 1.68
C MET A 208 1.90 -16.72 3.03
N CYS A 209 1.50 -15.46 3.08
CA CYS A 209 0.96 -14.81 4.27
C CYS A 209 -0.30 -15.52 4.79
N LYS A 210 -1.22 -15.86 3.89
CA LYS A 210 -2.45 -16.62 4.24
C LYS A 210 -2.16 -17.99 4.86
N GLN A 211 -1.05 -18.62 4.50
CA GLN A 211 -0.60 -19.88 5.11
C GLN A 211 0.13 -19.66 6.45
N GLY A 212 0.42 -18.41 6.85
CA GLY A 212 1.22 -18.11 8.04
C GLY A 212 2.68 -18.58 7.92
N LEU A 213 3.19 -18.73 6.70
CA LEU A 213 4.54 -19.25 6.42
C LEU A 213 5.47 -18.10 6.01
N PRO A 214 6.75 -18.13 6.47
CA PRO A 214 7.72 -17.14 6.06
C PRO A 214 8.07 -17.25 4.56
N TYR A 215 8.25 -16.10 3.93
CA TYR A 215 8.65 -15.98 2.54
C TYR A 215 10.18 -16.09 2.39
N VAL A 216 10.92 -15.36 3.26
CA VAL A 216 12.38 -15.39 3.34
C VAL A 216 12.83 -15.54 4.80
N ASP A 217 14.12 -15.72 5.03
CA ASP A 217 14.71 -15.77 6.37
C ASP A 217 14.79 -14.38 7.06
N ASN A 218 15.40 -14.32 8.23
CA ASN A 218 15.59 -13.10 9.03
C ASN A 218 14.28 -12.32 9.27
N GLY A 219 13.22 -13.05 9.69
CA GLY A 219 11.92 -12.43 9.98
C GLY A 219 11.30 -11.77 8.74
N ASN A 220 11.34 -12.43 7.58
CA ASN A 220 10.98 -11.87 6.28
C ASN A 220 11.80 -10.62 5.90
N GLY A 221 13.09 -10.63 6.19
CA GLY A 221 14.00 -9.51 5.89
C GLY A 221 13.87 -8.33 6.85
N ARG A 222 13.11 -8.47 7.96
CA ARG A 222 12.87 -7.39 8.93
C ARG A 222 13.97 -7.31 10.00
N GLU A 223 14.51 -8.44 10.43
CA GLU A 223 15.57 -8.52 11.45
C GLU A 223 16.94 -8.26 10.86
N ALA A 224 17.16 -8.64 9.63
CA ALA A 224 18.36 -8.38 8.83
C ALA A 224 18.04 -8.58 7.34
N ALA A 225 18.96 -8.20 6.45
CA ALA A 225 18.83 -8.51 5.02
C ALA A 225 18.63 -10.01 4.81
N ALA A 226 17.66 -10.37 3.96
CA ALA A 226 17.39 -11.76 3.63
C ALA A 226 18.59 -12.38 2.91
N THR A 227 18.95 -13.60 3.27
CA THR A 227 20.07 -14.35 2.67
C THR A 227 19.62 -15.57 1.90
N LYS A 228 18.42 -16.07 2.17
CA LYS A 228 17.79 -17.19 1.47
C LYS A 228 16.29 -17.06 1.45
N VAL A 229 15.66 -17.69 0.48
CA VAL A 229 14.21 -17.92 0.48
C VAL A 229 13.86 -18.99 1.50
N ALA A 230 12.62 -18.94 2.05
CA ALA A 230 12.09 -19.93 2.96
C ALA A 230 10.95 -20.74 2.33
N PHE A 231 10.27 -20.17 1.33
CA PHE A 231 9.07 -20.76 0.72
C PHE A 231 9.33 -22.06 -0.04
N ASP A 232 10.57 -22.36 -0.44
CA ASP A 232 10.95 -23.58 -1.15
C ASP A 232 11.13 -24.77 -0.20
N GLU A 233 11.51 -24.52 1.08
CA GLU A 233 11.74 -25.56 2.08
C GLU A 233 10.52 -25.78 2.99
N ASN A 234 9.67 -24.77 3.21
CA ASN A 234 8.54 -24.85 4.14
C ASN A 234 7.25 -25.40 3.53
N GLY A 235 7.25 -25.74 2.25
CA GLY A 235 6.11 -26.29 1.53
C GLY A 235 5.12 -25.24 1.00
N GLY A 236 5.24 -23.98 1.41
CA GLY A 236 4.28 -22.91 1.04
C GLY A 236 4.16 -22.71 -0.45
N ALA A 237 5.30 -22.59 -1.15
CA ALA A 237 5.30 -22.48 -2.61
C ALA A 237 4.66 -23.69 -3.30
N LEU A 238 4.97 -24.90 -2.81
CA LEU A 238 4.43 -26.13 -3.40
C LEU A 238 2.90 -26.20 -3.25
N ASN A 239 2.38 -25.80 -2.10
CA ASN A 239 0.92 -25.75 -1.87
C ASN A 239 0.25 -24.79 -2.87
N ILE A 240 0.78 -23.57 -3.01
CA ILE A 240 0.26 -22.58 -3.96
C ILE A 240 0.26 -23.14 -5.40
N LEU A 241 1.42 -23.63 -5.84
CA LEU A 241 1.59 -24.09 -7.21
C LEU A 241 0.75 -25.34 -7.52
N ASN A 242 0.54 -26.24 -6.55
CA ASN A 242 -0.29 -27.41 -6.74
C ASN A 242 -1.77 -27.05 -6.93
N GLU A 243 -2.33 -26.17 -6.09
CA GLU A 243 -3.73 -25.79 -6.22
C GLU A 243 -3.96 -24.93 -7.48
N TRP A 244 -3.07 -23.99 -7.77
CA TRP A 244 -3.14 -23.22 -9.01
C TRP A 244 -3.02 -24.12 -10.25
N LYS A 245 -2.09 -25.09 -10.22
CA LYS A 245 -1.91 -26.05 -11.32
C LYS A 245 -3.15 -26.89 -11.58
N LYS A 246 -3.90 -27.30 -10.54
CA LYS A 246 -5.16 -28.01 -10.72
C LYS A 246 -6.16 -27.19 -11.54
N LEU A 247 -6.33 -25.91 -11.20
CA LEU A 247 -7.20 -24.98 -11.93
C LEU A 247 -6.71 -24.78 -13.37
N TYR A 248 -5.40 -24.63 -13.54
CA TYR A 248 -4.79 -24.45 -14.87
C TYR A 248 -4.97 -25.70 -15.76
N ASP A 249 -4.65 -26.89 -15.26
CA ASP A 249 -4.76 -28.15 -16.01
C ASP A 249 -6.21 -28.46 -16.39
N ALA A 250 -7.16 -28.06 -15.56
CA ALA A 250 -8.61 -28.19 -15.84
C ALA A 250 -9.14 -27.13 -16.82
N GLY A 251 -8.34 -26.12 -17.18
CA GLY A 251 -8.73 -25.01 -18.05
C GLY A 251 -9.54 -23.92 -17.35
N TYR A 252 -9.63 -23.94 -16.02
CA TYR A 252 -10.42 -22.99 -15.23
C TYR A 252 -9.67 -21.71 -14.84
N ALA A 253 -8.34 -21.72 -14.88
CA ALA A 253 -7.51 -20.56 -14.65
C ALA A 253 -6.34 -20.51 -15.66
N PRO A 254 -6.58 -20.00 -16.87
CA PRO A 254 -5.56 -19.93 -17.92
C PRO A 254 -4.46 -18.94 -17.58
N ASN A 255 -3.32 -19.05 -18.28
CA ASN A 255 -2.25 -18.08 -18.17
C ASN A 255 -2.61 -16.78 -18.91
N VAL A 256 -2.86 -15.73 -18.17
CA VAL A 256 -3.22 -14.39 -18.69
C VAL A 256 -2.03 -13.43 -18.72
N GLY A 257 -0.82 -13.92 -18.45
CA GLY A 257 0.41 -13.12 -18.47
C GLY A 257 0.85 -12.61 -17.11
N ARG A 258 1.81 -11.68 -17.14
CA ARG A 258 2.41 -11.08 -15.95
C ARG A 258 1.72 -9.77 -15.59
N GLY A 259 1.72 -9.47 -14.29
CA GLY A 259 1.23 -8.22 -13.72
C GLY A 259 0.00 -8.42 -12.84
N GLY A 260 -0.18 -7.53 -11.86
CA GLY A 260 -1.27 -7.59 -10.90
C GLY A 260 -2.65 -7.43 -11.54
N ASP A 261 -2.73 -6.65 -12.61
CA ASP A 261 -3.97 -6.30 -13.29
C ASP A 261 -4.26 -7.18 -14.52
N SER A 262 -3.39 -8.15 -14.84
CA SER A 262 -3.55 -8.99 -16.06
C SER A 262 -4.85 -9.78 -16.11
N GLY A 263 -5.45 -10.11 -14.96
CA GLY A 263 -6.74 -10.82 -14.88
C GLY A 263 -7.96 -9.90 -14.94
N LEU A 264 -7.81 -8.59 -14.72
CA LEU A 264 -8.94 -7.66 -14.58
C LEU A 264 -9.73 -7.50 -15.88
N ALA A 265 -9.07 -7.50 -17.03
CA ALA A 265 -9.73 -7.35 -18.34
C ALA A 265 -10.65 -8.55 -18.65
N ASP A 266 -10.22 -9.77 -18.37
CA ASP A 266 -11.03 -10.97 -18.56
C ASP A 266 -12.24 -10.97 -17.61
N PHE A 267 -12.06 -10.52 -16.38
CA PHE A 267 -13.16 -10.37 -15.43
C PHE A 267 -14.14 -9.27 -15.87
N SER A 268 -13.66 -8.07 -16.14
CA SER A 268 -14.49 -6.91 -16.47
C SER A 268 -15.27 -7.10 -17.77
N SER A 269 -14.74 -7.88 -18.72
CA SER A 269 -15.45 -8.27 -19.94
C SER A 269 -16.53 -9.36 -19.73
N GLY A 270 -16.61 -9.93 -18.53
CA GLY A 270 -17.51 -11.06 -18.25
C GLY A 270 -17.02 -12.40 -18.78
N LYS A 271 -15.73 -12.53 -19.15
CA LYS A 271 -15.12 -13.80 -19.55
C LYS A 271 -14.81 -14.68 -18.34
N ALA A 272 -14.25 -14.09 -17.27
CA ALA A 272 -13.95 -14.79 -16.02
C ALA A 272 -15.04 -14.58 -14.98
N ALA A 273 -15.36 -15.63 -14.20
CA ALA A 273 -16.27 -15.53 -13.07
C ALA A 273 -15.66 -14.82 -11.87
N MET A 274 -14.36 -14.95 -11.68
CA MET A 274 -13.60 -14.37 -10.56
C MET A 274 -12.26 -13.81 -11.03
N THR A 275 -11.75 -12.82 -10.27
CA THR A 275 -10.38 -12.35 -10.38
C THR A 275 -9.84 -11.94 -9.00
N LEU A 276 -8.52 -12.02 -8.82
CA LEU A 276 -7.84 -11.44 -7.69
C LEU A 276 -7.33 -10.04 -8.05
N GLY A 277 -7.42 -9.12 -7.13
CA GLY A 277 -6.95 -7.76 -7.35
C GLY A 277 -6.85 -6.96 -6.06
N SER A 278 -6.39 -5.72 -6.21
CA SER A 278 -6.35 -4.74 -5.14
C SER A 278 -7.72 -4.11 -4.91
N THR A 279 -8.03 -3.72 -3.66
CA THR A 279 -9.17 -2.83 -3.37
C THR A 279 -9.13 -1.53 -4.18
N ALA A 280 -7.93 -1.08 -4.59
CA ALA A 280 -7.74 0.09 -5.44
C ALA A 280 -8.30 -0.09 -6.86
N SER A 281 -8.46 -1.34 -7.34
CA SER A 281 -8.97 -1.63 -8.69
C SER A 281 -10.50 -1.51 -8.79
N LEU A 282 -11.24 -1.43 -7.67
CA LEU A 282 -12.71 -1.44 -7.67
C LEU A 282 -13.31 -0.39 -8.59
N LYS A 283 -12.81 0.84 -8.54
CA LYS A 283 -13.36 1.94 -9.36
C LYS A 283 -13.19 1.65 -10.86
N GLN A 284 -12.01 1.17 -11.26
CA GLN A 284 -11.73 0.81 -12.65
C GLN A 284 -12.62 -0.36 -13.10
N ILE A 285 -12.70 -1.43 -12.29
CA ILE A 285 -13.56 -2.59 -12.57
C ILE A 285 -15.02 -2.16 -12.80
N LEU A 286 -15.57 -1.31 -11.92
CA LEU A 286 -16.96 -0.84 -12.07
C LEU A 286 -17.16 0.01 -13.32
N GLN A 287 -16.17 0.80 -13.73
CA GLN A 287 -16.22 1.56 -14.97
C GLN A 287 -16.19 0.62 -16.20
N ASP A 288 -15.28 -0.35 -16.20
CA ASP A 288 -15.10 -1.28 -17.32
C ASP A 288 -16.29 -2.24 -17.48
N VAL A 289 -16.83 -2.74 -16.35
CA VAL A 289 -18.06 -3.56 -16.34
C VAL A 289 -19.26 -2.76 -16.82
N ASN A 290 -19.31 -1.47 -16.52
CA ASN A 290 -20.34 -0.52 -16.99
C ASN A 290 -21.79 -1.04 -16.82
N GLY A 291 -22.06 -1.73 -15.71
CA GLY A 291 -23.40 -2.26 -15.40
C GLY A 291 -23.79 -3.52 -16.17
N SER A 292 -22.86 -4.16 -16.90
CA SER A 292 -23.13 -5.39 -17.65
C SER A 292 -23.49 -6.58 -16.74
N PHE A 293 -22.98 -6.57 -15.50
CA PHE A 293 -23.29 -7.52 -14.44
C PHE A 293 -23.03 -6.90 -13.05
N GLU A 294 -23.53 -7.54 -12.00
CA GLU A 294 -23.30 -7.11 -10.64
C GLU A 294 -21.96 -7.65 -10.12
N VAL A 295 -21.06 -6.72 -9.70
CA VAL A 295 -19.77 -7.06 -9.13
C VAL A 295 -19.92 -7.33 -7.64
N GLY A 296 -19.42 -8.49 -7.19
CA GLY A 296 -19.26 -8.81 -5.78
C GLY A 296 -17.80 -8.77 -5.37
N THR A 297 -17.57 -8.62 -4.06
CA THR A 297 -16.23 -8.68 -3.43
C THR A 297 -16.23 -9.67 -2.28
N ALA A 298 -15.11 -10.34 -2.08
CA ALA A 298 -14.89 -11.25 -0.96
C ALA A 298 -13.45 -11.17 -0.47
N TYR A 299 -13.15 -11.79 0.65
CA TYR A 299 -11.79 -11.87 1.15
C TYR A 299 -10.88 -12.61 0.18
N PHE A 300 -9.60 -12.23 0.19
CA PHE A 300 -8.57 -12.95 -0.54
C PHE A 300 -8.55 -14.42 -0.09
N PRO A 301 -8.58 -15.40 -1.01
CA PRO A 301 -8.72 -16.81 -0.67
C PRO A 301 -7.45 -17.37 -0.02
N SER A 302 -7.64 -18.39 0.81
CA SER A 302 -6.56 -19.27 1.28
C SER A 302 -6.17 -20.28 0.20
N ILE A 303 -5.28 -21.20 0.50
CA ILE A 303 -4.92 -22.29 -0.44
C ILE A 303 -5.94 -23.41 -0.33
N THR A 304 -6.24 -23.86 0.88
CA THR A 304 -7.24 -24.88 1.22
C THR A 304 -8.16 -24.33 2.31
N ASP A 305 -9.33 -24.93 2.45
CA ASP A 305 -10.29 -24.60 3.51
C ASP A 305 -9.82 -25.02 4.90
#